data_6d01fe362156b786f19b76c308e42ba0
#
_entry.id   6d01fe362156b786f19b76c308e42ba0
#
_cell.length_a   1.000
_cell.length_b   1.000
_cell.length_c   1.000
_cell.angle_alpha   90.00
_cell.angle_beta   90.00
_cell.angle_gamma   90.00
#
_symmetry.space_group_name_H-M   'P 1'
#
loop_
_entity.id
_entity.type
_entity.pdbx_description
1 polymer ?
#
loop_
_entity_poly.entity_id
_entity_poly.type
_entity_poly.pdbx_seq_one_letter_code
_entity_poly.pdbx_strand_id
1 'polypeptide(L)'
;MLNHIVLMGRLTRDPELRYTGSNVPVASFSIAVDRDFGRGENGEKQTDFINVSAWRQTGEFVSKYFTKGSMIVVSGRLQIRDYIDRDGNRRTAAEVVADNVYFGESKRRDDGAPRQEYAPRQEYAPRTPSNEGFNSAKAQAGSFQTIDDDDGQLPF
;
A
#
# COMPACT_ATOMS: atom_id res chain seq x y z
N MET A 1 11.22 27.12 -4.08
CA MET A 1 11.57 25.86 -4.80
C MET A 1 10.96 24.68 -4.07
N LEU A 2 10.38 23.74 -4.79
CA LEU A 2 9.78 22.54 -4.21
C LEU A 2 10.57 21.32 -4.68
N ASN A 3 10.96 20.45 -3.74
CA ASN A 3 11.55 19.13 -4.01
C ASN A 3 10.90 18.15 -3.06
N HIS A 4 9.86 17.49 -3.53
CA HIS A 4 9.10 16.52 -2.75
C HIS A 4 8.71 15.35 -3.64
N ILE A 5 8.94 14.13 -3.14
CA ILE A 5 8.64 12.88 -3.83
C ILE A 5 7.91 11.94 -2.88
N VAL A 6 6.91 11.24 -3.38
CA VAL A 6 6.22 10.17 -2.67
C VAL A 6 6.27 8.93 -3.52
N LEU A 7 6.76 7.84 -2.96
CA LEU A 7 6.92 6.56 -3.63
C LEU A 7 6.30 5.45 -2.78
N MET A 8 5.66 4.51 -3.45
CA MET A 8 5.18 3.28 -2.85
C MET A 8 5.83 2.10 -3.57
N GLY A 9 6.45 1.19 -2.82
CA GLY A 9 7.16 0.06 -3.41
C GLY A 9 7.46 -1.02 -2.39
N ARG A 10 8.10 -2.11 -2.84
CA ARG A 10 8.53 -3.22 -1.98
C ARG A 10 10.03 -3.15 -1.71
N LEU A 11 10.43 -3.42 -0.45
CA LEU A 11 11.83 -3.53 -0.12
C LEU A 11 12.47 -4.72 -0.87
N THR A 12 13.60 -4.45 -1.53
CA THR A 12 14.35 -5.49 -2.25
C THR A 12 15.27 -6.31 -1.36
N ARG A 13 15.64 -5.73 -0.21
CA ARG A 13 16.51 -6.31 0.84
C ARG A 13 16.12 -5.73 2.20
N ASP A 14 16.63 -6.35 3.25
CA ASP A 14 16.46 -5.81 4.59
C ASP A 14 17.15 -4.44 4.72
N PRO A 15 16.57 -3.48 5.44
CA PRO A 15 17.19 -2.18 5.70
C PRO A 15 18.50 -2.34 6.49
N GLU A 16 19.55 -1.69 6.03
CA GLU A 16 20.83 -1.68 6.70
C GLU A 16 20.97 -0.43 7.57
N LEU A 17 20.95 -0.60 8.90
CA LEU A 17 21.14 0.48 9.84
C LEU A 17 22.64 0.66 10.12
N ARG A 18 23.13 1.88 9.94
CA ARG A 18 24.50 2.29 10.25
C ARG A 18 24.49 3.56 11.10
N TYR A 19 25.55 3.78 11.85
CA TYR A 19 25.77 5.01 12.59
C TYR A 19 26.89 5.81 11.95
N THR A 20 26.67 7.11 11.77
CA THR A 20 27.71 8.02 11.30
C THR A 20 28.79 8.24 12.37
N GLY A 21 29.90 8.86 12.01
CA GLY A 21 30.95 9.23 12.98
C GLY A 21 30.47 10.15 14.11
N SER A 22 29.34 10.85 13.91
CA SER A 22 28.65 11.65 14.92
C SER A 22 27.53 10.89 15.66
N ASN A 23 27.53 9.55 15.56
CA ASN A 23 26.56 8.66 16.20
C ASN A 23 25.09 8.91 15.78
N VAL A 24 24.86 9.40 14.56
CA VAL A 24 23.52 9.57 14.00
C VAL A 24 23.13 8.30 13.23
N PRO A 25 21.99 7.66 13.55
CA PRO A 25 21.53 6.46 12.84
C PRO A 25 21.04 6.82 11.42
N VAL A 26 21.42 5.99 10.47
CA VAL A 26 20.99 6.07 9.05
C VAL A 26 20.65 4.68 8.57
N ALA A 27 19.44 4.47 8.09
CA ALA A 27 19.04 3.24 7.44
C ALA A 27 19.10 3.42 5.91
N SER A 28 19.80 2.50 5.24
CA SER A 28 19.88 2.45 3.77
C SER A 28 19.14 1.23 3.26
N PHE A 29 18.25 1.43 2.31
CA PHE A 29 17.48 0.37 1.68
C PHE A 29 17.14 0.71 0.23
N SER A 30 16.64 -0.26 -0.52
CA SER A 30 16.20 -0.07 -1.90
C SER A 30 14.78 -0.59 -2.06
N ILE A 31 13.97 0.15 -2.78
CA ILE A 31 12.58 -0.22 -3.08
C ILE A 31 12.41 -0.50 -4.56
N ALA A 32 11.61 -1.49 -4.88
CA ALA A 32 11.13 -1.82 -6.21
C ALA A 32 9.77 -1.16 -6.42
N VAL A 33 9.69 -0.28 -7.42
CA VAL A 33 8.47 0.45 -7.79
C VAL A 33 8.10 0.05 -9.21
N ASP A 34 6.95 -0.58 -9.37
CA ASP A 34 6.44 -0.95 -10.69
C ASP A 34 5.94 0.30 -11.41
N ARG A 35 6.25 0.40 -12.71
CA ARG A 35 5.72 1.48 -13.55
C ARG A 35 4.27 1.20 -13.89
N ASP A 36 3.42 2.21 -13.74
CA ASP A 36 1.99 2.11 -14.10
C ASP A 36 1.82 1.94 -15.61
N PHE A 37 2.68 2.59 -16.40
CA PHE A 37 2.67 2.57 -17.85
C PHE A 37 4.04 2.14 -18.38
N GLY A 38 4.04 1.32 -19.40
CA GLY A 38 5.25 0.79 -20.04
C GLY A 38 5.36 -0.71 -19.83
N ARG A 39 4.98 -1.44 -20.89
CA ARG A 39 5.35 -2.84 -21.02
C ARG A 39 6.64 -2.89 -21.82
N GLY A 40 7.61 -3.66 -21.36
CA GLY A 40 8.79 -3.99 -22.14
C GLY A 40 8.39 -4.69 -23.45
N GLU A 41 9.31 -4.88 -24.36
CA GLU A 41 9.08 -5.53 -25.66
C GLU A 41 8.40 -6.90 -25.54
N ASN A 42 8.53 -7.58 -24.39
CA ASN A 42 7.91 -8.88 -24.08
C ASN A 42 6.61 -8.78 -23.27
N GLY A 43 6.03 -7.60 -23.10
CA GLY A 43 4.82 -7.40 -22.31
C GLY A 43 5.02 -7.42 -20.79
N GLU A 44 6.25 -7.53 -20.31
CA GLU A 44 6.60 -7.53 -18.89
C GLU A 44 6.50 -6.14 -18.28
N LYS A 45 6.07 -6.07 -17.02
CA LYS A 45 6.08 -4.82 -16.25
C LYS A 45 7.51 -4.38 -15.99
N GLN A 46 7.79 -3.12 -16.27
CA GLN A 46 9.06 -2.51 -15.91
C GLN A 46 9.03 -2.08 -14.44
N THR A 47 10.11 -2.36 -13.73
CA THR A 47 10.28 -2.03 -12.31
C THR A 47 11.50 -1.14 -12.14
N ASP A 48 11.35 -0.03 -11.45
CA ASP A 48 12.44 0.86 -11.08
C ASP A 48 12.96 0.51 -9.68
N PHE A 49 14.28 0.42 -9.55
CA PHE A 49 14.96 0.20 -8.26
C PHE A 49 15.50 1.52 -7.74
N ILE A 50 14.94 2.00 -6.63
CA ILE A 50 15.23 3.31 -6.09
C ILE A 50 15.91 3.15 -4.73
N ASN A 51 17.09 3.78 -4.58
CA ASN A 51 17.79 3.82 -3.31
C ASN A 51 17.19 4.88 -2.40
N VAL A 52 17.02 4.51 -1.13
CA VAL A 52 16.44 5.37 -0.11
C VAL A 52 17.33 5.39 1.12
N SER A 53 17.54 6.57 1.68
CA SER A 53 18.16 6.76 2.98
C SER A 53 17.19 7.41 3.96
N ALA A 54 17.06 6.82 5.14
CA ALA A 54 16.25 7.35 6.24
C ALA A 54 17.15 7.68 7.43
N TRP A 55 17.04 8.88 7.95
CA TRP A 55 17.91 9.41 9.00
C TRP A 55 17.22 9.41 10.37
N ARG A 56 18.02 9.31 11.42
CA ARG A 56 17.58 9.42 12.81
C ARG A 56 16.44 8.45 13.14
N GLN A 57 15.38 8.93 13.79
CA GLN A 57 14.22 8.12 14.20
C GLN A 57 13.54 7.39 13.02
N THR A 58 13.45 8.03 11.85
CA THR A 58 12.89 7.37 10.66
C THR A 58 13.73 6.18 10.24
N GLY A 59 15.06 6.28 10.32
CA GLY A 59 15.98 5.18 10.02
C GLY A 59 15.85 4.01 11.01
N GLU A 60 15.79 4.30 12.30
CA GLU A 60 15.56 3.29 13.33
C GLU A 60 14.21 2.61 13.18
N PHE A 61 13.18 3.38 12.88
CA PHE A 61 11.83 2.87 12.64
C PHE A 61 11.81 1.90 11.45
N VAL A 62 12.41 2.27 10.32
CA VAL A 62 12.47 1.40 9.13
C VAL A 62 13.22 0.11 9.44
N SER A 63 14.38 0.20 10.06
CA SER A 63 15.18 -0.97 10.42
C SER A 63 14.48 -1.92 11.38
N LYS A 64 13.62 -1.41 12.26
CA LYS A 64 12.92 -2.20 13.27
C LYS A 64 11.68 -2.90 12.72
N TYR A 65 10.95 -2.25 11.83
CA TYR A 65 9.59 -2.69 11.46
C TYR A 65 9.46 -3.20 10.03
N PHE A 66 10.45 -2.95 9.17
CA PHE A 66 10.41 -3.39 7.77
C PHE A 66 11.47 -4.45 7.49
N THR A 67 11.11 -5.39 6.63
CA THR A 67 11.98 -6.46 6.16
C THR A 67 11.88 -6.55 4.64
N LYS A 68 12.78 -7.33 4.03
CA LYS A 68 12.71 -7.63 2.59
C LYS A 68 11.29 -8.04 2.18
N GLY A 69 10.77 -7.46 1.10
CA GLY A 69 9.44 -7.74 0.55
C GLY A 69 8.29 -6.94 1.18
N SER A 70 8.51 -6.26 2.32
CA SER A 70 7.48 -5.39 2.91
C SER A 70 7.12 -4.24 1.97
N MET A 71 5.83 -3.92 1.89
CA MET A 71 5.36 -2.74 1.18
C MET A 71 5.55 -1.50 2.04
N ILE A 72 6.19 -0.48 1.50
CA ILE A 72 6.50 0.77 2.18
C ILE A 72 6.05 1.96 1.33
N VAL A 73 5.54 2.99 1.98
CA VAL A 73 5.34 4.31 1.37
C VAL A 73 6.40 5.25 1.94
N VAL A 74 7.17 5.87 1.07
CA VAL A 74 8.24 6.80 1.41
C VAL A 74 7.84 8.18 0.93
N SER A 75 7.87 9.14 1.83
CA SER A 75 7.71 10.57 1.54
C SER A 75 9.00 11.29 1.88
N GLY A 76 9.55 12.06 0.95
CA GLY A 76 10.84 12.71 1.13
C GLY A 76 11.23 13.60 -0.03
N ARG A 77 12.54 13.77 -0.25
CA ARG A 77 13.11 14.56 -1.33
C ARG A 77 14.10 13.76 -2.16
N LEU A 78 14.17 14.06 -3.45
CA LEU A 78 15.17 13.51 -4.34
C LEU A 78 16.50 14.24 -4.15
N GLN A 79 17.58 13.48 -3.98
CA GLN A 79 18.94 14.00 -3.92
C GLN A 79 19.78 13.32 -5.00
N ILE A 80 20.51 14.12 -5.76
CA ILE A 80 21.43 13.64 -6.77
C ILE A 80 22.84 13.89 -6.25
N ARG A 81 23.67 12.85 -6.30
CA ARG A 81 25.05 12.89 -5.82
C ARG A 81 26.00 12.33 -6.88
N ASP A 82 27.03 13.10 -7.19
CA ASP A 82 28.11 12.61 -8.02
C ASP A 82 29.12 11.82 -7.17
N TYR A 83 29.59 10.71 -7.69
CA TYR A 83 30.64 9.91 -7.09
C TYR A 83 31.59 9.39 -8.17
N ILE A 84 32.79 9.00 -7.76
CA ILE A 84 33.76 8.37 -8.64
C ILE A 84 33.70 6.85 -8.36
N ASP A 85 33.48 6.07 -9.42
CA ASP A 85 33.48 4.62 -9.32
C ASP A 85 34.92 4.07 -9.14
N ARG A 86 35.02 2.75 -8.97
CA ARG A 86 36.33 2.10 -8.77
C ARG A 86 37.25 2.21 -9.98
N ASP A 87 36.69 2.47 -11.16
CA ASP A 87 37.40 2.60 -12.43
C ASP A 87 37.80 4.07 -12.71
N GLY A 88 37.53 4.99 -11.76
CA GLY A 88 37.85 6.40 -11.87
C GLY A 88 36.84 7.22 -12.68
N ASN A 89 35.73 6.64 -13.11
CA ASN A 89 34.69 7.34 -13.87
C ASN A 89 33.75 8.11 -12.97
N ARG A 90 33.38 9.31 -13.37
CA ARG A 90 32.34 10.10 -12.71
C ARG A 90 30.98 9.49 -12.99
N ARG A 91 30.25 9.17 -11.93
CA ARG A 91 28.87 8.67 -11.99
C ARG A 91 27.96 9.47 -11.11
N THR A 92 26.70 9.48 -11.48
CA THR A 92 25.64 10.17 -10.74
C THR A 92 24.74 9.13 -10.11
N ALA A 93 24.48 9.23 -8.81
CA ALA A 93 23.52 8.42 -8.10
C ALA A 93 22.32 9.27 -7.69
N ALA A 94 21.13 8.82 -8.05
CA ALA A 94 19.88 9.37 -7.55
C ALA A 94 19.47 8.58 -6.29
N GLU A 95 19.18 9.31 -5.22
CA GLU A 95 18.78 8.75 -3.92
C GLU A 95 17.62 9.55 -3.35
N VAL A 96 16.68 8.89 -2.70
CA VAL A 96 15.59 9.55 -1.99
C VAL A 96 15.95 9.63 -0.52
N VAL A 97 15.98 10.84 0.01
CA VAL A 97 16.12 11.06 1.45
C VAL A 97 14.71 11.09 2.05
N ALA A 98 14.39 10.06 2.82
CA ALA A 98 13.08 9.90 3.44
C ALA A 98 12.92 10.84 4.65
N ASP A 99 11.88 11.64 4.63
CA ASP A 99 11.44 12.44 5.76
C ASP A 99 10.43 11.62 6.62
N ASN A 100 9.48 10.95 5.98
CA ASN A 100 8.50 10.08 6.62
C ASN A 100 8.34 8.76 5.86
N VAL A 101 7.97 7.71 6.60
CA VAL A 101 7.65 6.39 6.04
C VAL A 101 6.37 5.84 6.66
N TYR A 102 5.63 5.07 5.85
CA TYR A 102 4.36 4.48 6.27
C TYR A 102 4.28 3.03 5.77
N PHE A 103 3.49 2.21 6.44
CA PHE A 103 3.19 0.87 5.97
C PHE A 103 2.28 0.94 4.75
N GLY A 104 2.68 0.29 3.65
CA GLY A 104 1.89 0.24 2.42
C GLY A 104 0.84 -0.87 2.42
N GLU A 105 0.99 -1.87 3.29
CA GLU A 105 0.01 -2.93 3.49
C GLU A 105 -0.09 -3.27 4.98
N SER A 106 -1.29 -3.62 5.44
CA SER A 106 -1.45 -4.21 6.76
C SER A 106 -0.80 -5.59 6.76
N LYS A 107 -0.02 -5.89 7.80
CA LYS A 107 0.49 -7.23 8.04
C LYS A 107 -0.72 -8.18 8.03
N ARG A 108 -0.86 -9.05 7.02
CA ARG A 108 -1.80 -10.16 7.12
C ARG A 108 -1.39 -10.89 8.38
N ARG A 109 -2.26 -10.91 9.37
CA ARG A 109 -2.16 -11.87 10.45
C ARG A 109 -2.27 -13.21 9.74
N ASP A 110 -1.16 -13.92 9.71
CA ASP A 110 -1.13 -15.34 9.38
C ASP A 110 -1.71 -16.05 10.62
N ASP A 111 -2.98 -15.74 10.89
CA ASP A 111 -3.79 -16.53 11.78
C ASP A 111 -3.98 -17.83 11.01
N GLY A 112 -3.19 -18.84 11.37
CA GLY A 112 -3.33 -20.22 10.95
C GLY A 112 -4.69 -20.80 11.35
N ALA A 113 -5.76 -20.09 11.07
CA ALA A 113 -7.10 -20.62 11.08
C ALA A 113 -7.23 -21.53 9.86
N PRO A 114 -7.46 -22.85 10.04
CA PRO A 114 -7.73 -23.72 8.91
C PRO A 114 -8.91 -23.12 8.15
N ARG A 115 -8.75 -22.88 6.85
CA ARG A 115 -9.85 -22.61 5.95
C ARG A 115 -10.90 -23.67 6.23
N GLN A 116 -11.99 -23.30 6.88
CA GLN A 116 -13.19 -24.12 6.87
C GLN A 116 -13.54 -24.28 5.39
N GLU A 117 -13.30 -25.50 4.91
CA GLU A 117 -13.79 -25.99 3.65
C GLU A 117 -15.28 -25.72 3.63
N TYR A 118 -15.72 -24.81 2.74
CA TYR A 118 -17.13 -24.55 2.52
C TYR A 118 -17.79 -25.87 2.16
N ALA A 119 -18.53 -26.47 3.10
CA ALA A 119 -19.38 -27.60 2.81
C ALA A 119 -20.32 -27.20 1.66
N PRO A 120 -20.50 -28.04 0.64
CA PRO A 120 -21.38 -27.74 -0.46
C PRO A 120 -22.79 -27.52 0.08
N ARG A 121 -23.32 -26.34 -0.28
CA ARG A 121 -24.68 -25.91 0.03
C ARG A 121 -25.64 -26.98 -0.47
N GLN A 122 -26.31 -27.67 0.46
CA GLN A 122 -27.36 -28.62 0.12
C GLN A 122 -28.39 -27.93 -0.76
N GLU A 123 -28.62 -28.51 -1.90
CA GLU A 123 -29.62 -28.14 -2.88
C GLU A 123 -30.98 -28.11 -2.18
N TYR A 124 -31.61 -26.95 -2.15
CA TYR A 124 -32.95 -26.73 -1.58
C TYR A 124 -33.95 -27.43 -2.49
N ALA A 125 -34.49 -28.58 -2.04
CA ALA A 125 -35.59 -29.22 -2.72
C ALA A 125 -36.84 -28.30 -2.67
N PRO A 126 -37.61 -28.18 -3.76
CA PRO A 126 -38.79 -27.33 -3.79
C PRO A 126 -39.89 -27.93 -2.90
N ARG A 127 -40.28 -27.21 -1.85
CA ARG A 127 -41.44 -27.56 -1.05
C ARG A 127 -42.71 -27.18 -1.84
N THR A 128 -43.53 -28.16 -2.12
CA THR A 128 -44.94 -28.00 -2.58
C THR A 128 -45.75 -27.18 -1.60
N PRO A 129 -46.62 -26.24 -2.06
CA PRO A 129 -47.45 -25.47 -1.17
C PRO A 129 -48.62 -26.32 -0.65
N SER A 130 -48.66 -26.60 0.64
CA SER A 130 -49.88 -27.02 1.31
C SER A 130 -50.69 -25.78 1.69
N ASN A 131 -51.84 -25.70 1.07
CA ASN A 131 -52.88 -24.70 1.29
C ASN A 131 -53.65 -25.05 2.56
N GLU A 132 -53.52 -24.26 3.63
CA GLU A 132 -54.55 -24.18 4.71
C GLU A 132 -54.38 -22.89 5.52
N GLY A 133 -55.44 -22.11 5.56
CA GLY A 133 -55.86 -21.36 6.77
C GLY A 133 -55.51 -19.88 6.81
N PHE A 134 -56.43 -19.10 6.32
CA PHE A 134 -56.70 -17.70 6.65
C PHE A 134 -56.42 -17.33 8.12
N ASN A 135 -55.72 -16.20 8.37
CA ASN A 135 -56.32 -15.14 9.17
C ASN A 135 -55.56 -13.79 9.03
N SER A 136 -56.38 -12.79 8.86
CA SER A 136 -56.06 -11.39 8.71
C SER A 136 -55.30 -10.81 9.90
N ALA A 137 -54.16 -10.18 9.65
CA ALA A 137 -53.68 -9.10 10.48
C ALA A 137 -53.10 -7.99 9.60
N LYS A 138 -53.79 -6.89 9.67
CA LYS A 138 -53.56 -5.61 9.03
C LYS A 138 -52.24 -5.04 9.52
N ALA A 139 -51.20 -5.06 8.67
CA ALA A 139 -49.94 -4.35 8.91
C ALA A 139 -49.92 -3.09 8.04
N GLN A 140 -49.76 -1.98 8.72
CA GLN A 140 -49.67 -0.63 8.16
C GLN A 140 -48.50 -0.52 7.24
N ALA A 141 -48.77 -0.03 6.04
CA ALA A 141 -47.78 0.43 5.09
C ALA A 141 -47.05 1.66 5.66
N GLY A 142 -45.75 1.49 5.99
CA GLY A 142 -44.87 2.59 6.24
C GLY A 142 -44.58 3.28 4.93
N SER A 143 -44.99 4.54 4.81
CA SER A 143 -44.72 5.40 3.67
C SER A 143 -43.21 5.68 3.55
N PHE A 144 -42.61 5.24 2.46
CA PHE A 144 -41.32 5.78 2.02
C PHE A 144 -41.57 7.20 1.52
N GLN A 145 -41.01 8.19 2.21
CA GLN A 145 -40.90 9.55 1.69
C GLN A 145 -39.79 9.58 0.66
N THR A 146 -40.13 9.87 -0.57
CA THR A 146 -39.19 10.32 -1.61
C THR A 146 -38.63 11.65 -1.18
N ILE A 147 -37.29 11.76 -1.13
CA ILE A 147 -36.59 13.01 -0.95
C ILE A 147 -36.59 13.66 -2.34
N ASP A 148 -37.30 14.78 -2.47
CA ASP A 148 -37.23 15.61 -3.67
C ASP A 148 -35.81 16.24 -3.74
N ASP A 149 -35.12 16.01 -4.84
CA ASP A 149 -33.86 16.70 -5.20
C ASP A 149 -34.17 18.19 -5.38
N ASP A 150 -33.94 18.98 -4.31
CA ASP A 150 -33.91 20.42 -4.42
C ASP A 150 -32.50 20.81 -4.88
N ASP A 151 -32.40 21.28 -6.11
CA ASP A 151 -31.20 21.80 -6.76
C ASP A 151 -30.72 23.07 -6.04
N GLY A 152 -30.10 22.88 -4.90
CA GLY A 152 -29.45 23.94 -4.14
C GLY A 152 -28.21 24.47 -4.87
N GLN A 153 -28.34 25.64 -5.45
CA GLN A 153 -27.25 26.42 -6.02
C GLN A 153 -26.09 26.52 -5.04
N LEU A 154 -24.92 26.08 -5.46
CA LEU A 154 -23.67 26.30 -4.75
C LEU A 154 -23.25 27.77 -4.90
N PRO A 155 -23.02 28.51 -3.80
CA PRO A 155 -22.48 29.87 -3.88
C PRO A 155 -20.96 29.79 -4.08
N PHE A 156 -20.52 30.28 -5.22
CA PHE A 156 -19.11 30.68 -5.43
C PHE A 156 -19.02 32.20 -5.38
#